data_b595fa8ac595d7f669361e353e76e1d2
#
_entry.id   b595fa8ac595d7f669361e353e76e1d2
#
_cell.length_a   1.000
_cell.length_b   1.000
_cell.length_c   1.000
_cell.angle_alpha   90.00
_cell.angle_beta   90.00
_cell.angle_gamma   90.00
#
_symmetry.space_group_name_H-M   'P 1'
#
loop_
_entity.id
_entity.type
_entity.pdbx_description
1 polymer ?
#
loop_
_entity_poly.entity_id
_entity_poly.type
_entity_poly.pdbx_seq_one_letter_code
_entity_poly.pdbx_strand_id
1 'polypeptide(L)'
;QVLLPNYQAGQGIAVKLSFNNSFDAGGGTAIDAVVEPINALIRGLKLRGVAEDDIWLYDATKIIPDRFVSGLDYPGVRLYDNGAHRNATFNSANPSAIITFNPHAGDPMPPTTRVTDVVVNATYLINVPIMKFHNFGSGVSLGMKNHWGTIDGPLPLHPYIWVSGAYLRPDYSAIVDVYKNANLGPKTVLVMADALFCSRN
;
A
#
# COMPACT_ATOMS: atom_id res chain seq x y z
N GLN A 1 1.01 -11.87 -20.42
CA GLN A 1 -0.14 -10.92 -20.51
C GLN A 1 -1.25 -11.16 -19.48
N VAL A 2 -1.12 -12.16 -18.63
CA VAL A 2 -2.15 -12.45 -17.61
C VAL A 2 -2.16 -11.39 -16.51
N LEU A 3 -0.97 -10.85 -16.13
CA LEU A 3 -0.83 -9.91 -15.03
C LEU A 3 -1.21 -8.46 -15.38
N LEU A 4 -0.89 -8.02 -16.60
CA LEU A 4 -1.16 -6.66 -17.08
C LEU A 4 -2.01 -6.72 -18.37
N PRO A 5 -3.31 -6.99 -18.26
CA PRO A 5 -4.17 -7.09 -19.43
C PRO A 5 -4.24 -5.73 -20.13
N ASN A 6 -3.87 -5.72 -21.43
CA ASN A 6 -3.94 -4.53 -22.29
C ASN A 6 -3.07 -3.34 -21.84
N TYR A 7 -1.98 -3.57 -21.11
CA TYR A 7 -1.05 -2.49 -20.76
C TYR A 7 -0.57 -1.73 -22.00
N GLN A 8 -0.59 -0.42 -21.90
CA GLN A 8 -0.07 0.53 -22.88
C GLN A 8 0.97 1.44 -22.21
N ALA A 9 1.98 1.84 -22.96
CA ALA A 9 2.99 2.79 -22.47
C ALA A 9 2.32 4.08 -21.95
N GLY A 10 2.79 4.58 -20.84
CA GLY A 10 2.22 5.72 -20.12
C GLY A 10 1.16 5.36 -19.07
N GLN A 11 0.76 4.09 -18.97
CA GLN A 11 -0.14 3.64 -17.92
C GLN A 11 0.65 3.32 -16.64
N GLY A 12 0.38 4.08 -15.55
CA GLY A 12 1.05 3.89 -14.28
C GLY A 12 0.72 2.56 -13.61
N ILE A 13 1.76 1.88 -13.11
CA ILE A 13 1.68 0.66 -12.31
C ILE A 13 2.15 1.02 -10.91
N ALA A 14 1.20 1.25 -10.00
CA ALA A 14 1.52 1.52 -8.60
C ALA A 14 1.93 0.22 -7.89
N VAL A 15 3.08 0.23 -7.22
CA VAL A 15 3.60 -0.88 -6.42
C VAL A 15 3.60 -0.47 -4.96
N LYS A 16 2.62 -0.96 -4.18
CA LYS A 16 2.53 -0.68 -2.75
C LYS A 16 3.54 -1.49 -1.98
N LEU A 17 4.49 -0.83 -1.37
CA LEU A 17 5.52 -1.39 -0.49
C LEU A 17 5.12 -1.25 0.99
N SER A 18 5.90 -1.76 1.91
CA SER A 18 5.67 -1.64 3.35
C SER A 18 6.92 -1.12 4.05
N PHE A 19 6.88 0.15 4.49
CA PHE A 19 7.95 0.80 5.27
C PHE A 19 7.43 1.19 6.65
N ASN A 20 6.85 0.23 7.36
CA ASN A 20 6.11 0.49 8.60
C ASN A 20 6.93 1.19 9.70
N ASN A 21 8.24 1.05 9.66
CA ASN A 21 9.15 1.58 10.68
C ASN A 21 10.08 2.70 10.15
N SER A 22 9.89 3.13 8.92
CA SER A 22 10.67 4.23 8.32
C SER A 22 9.94 5.55 8.49
N PHE A 23 10.43 6.38 9.41
CA PHE A 23 9.90 7.72 9.70
C PHE A 23 10.82 8.83 9.18
N ASP A 24 12.01 8.48 8.74
CA ASP A 24 13.02 9.35 8.14
C ASP A 24 13.79 8.62 7.03
N ALA A 25 14.60 9.36 6.26
CA ALA A 25 15.37 8.81 5.14
C ALA A 25 16.45 7.81 5.58
N GLY A 26 16.97 7.92 6.80
CA GLY A 26 17.95 6.97 7.35
C GLY A 26 17.36 5.59 7.61
N GLY A 27 16.06 5.52 7.81
CA GLY A 27 15.33 4.30 8.14
C GLY A 27 15.73 3.71 9.49
N GLY A 28 14.86 2.91 10.07
CA GLY A 28 15.16 2.14 11.28
C GLY A 28 15.81 0.79 10.98
N THR A 29 16.18 0.05 12.02
CA THR A 29 16.68 -1.33 11.94
C THR A 29 15.53 -2.36 11.84
N ALA A 30 14.28 -1.90 11.84
CA ALA A 30 13.11 -2.74 11.86
C ALA A 30 12.79 -3.32 10.46
N ILE A 31 11.90 -4.32 10.44
CA ILE A 31 11.51 -5.03 9.22
C ILE A 31 10.71 -4.08 8.31
N ASP A 32 11.33 -3.73 7.18
CA ASP A 32 10.76 -2.98 6.07
C ASP A 32 10.92 -3.78 4.77
N ALA A 33 10.30 -3.28 3.68
CA ALA A 33 10.43 -3.89 2.37
C ALA A 33 11.89 -4.11 1.96
N VAL A 34 12.16 -5.28 1.41
CA VAL A 34 13.47 -5.70 0.89
C VAL A 34 13.54 -5.32 -0.59
N VAL A 35 14.70 -4.81 -1.04
CA VAL A 35 14.83 -4.26 -2.40
C VAL A 35 14.99 -5.36 -3.46
N GLU A 36 15.59 -6.48 -3.15
CA GLU A 36 15.90 -7.55 -4.10
C GLU A 36 14.65 -8.16 -4.76
N PRO A 37 13.58 -8.52 -4.01
CA PRO A 37 12.32 -8.96 -4.63
C PRO A 37 11.70 -7.88 -5.52
N ILE A 38 11.87 -6.60 -5.17
CA ILE A 38 11.34 -5.50 -5.96
C ILE A 38 12.13 -5.32 -7.25
N ASN A 39 13.46 -5.43 -7.21
CA ASN A 39 14.29 -5.46 -8.44
C ASN A 39 13.89 -6.62 -9.36
N ALA A 40 13.63 -7.80 -8.81
CA ALA A 40 13.15 -8.94 -9.58
C ALA A 40 11.77 -8.69 -10.21
N LEU A 41 10.85 -8.07 -9.47
CA LEU A 41 9.54 -7.67 -9.97
C LEU A 41 9.67 -6.65 -11.11
N ILE A 42 10.47 -5.59 -10.92
CA ILE A 42 10.69 -4.56 -11.94
C ILE A 42 11.29 -5.18 -13.19
N ARG A 43 12.30 -6.06 -13.03
CA ARG A 43 12.89 -6.80 -14.14
C ARG A 43 11.83 -7.59 -14.92
N GLY A 44 10.92 -8.27 -14.22
CA GLY A 44 9.81 -9.01 -14.84
C GLY A 44 8.89 -8.11 -15.65
N LEU A 45 8.56 -6.92 -15.13
CA LEU A 45 7.74 -5.92 -15.82
C LEU A 45 8.45 -5.38 -17.06
N LYS A 46 9.74 -5.03 -16.96
CA LYS A 46 10.55 -4.55 -18.10
C LYS A 46 10.68 -5.59 -19.21
N LEU A 47 10.82 -6.87 -18.89
CA LEU A 47 10.81 -7.96 -19.88
C LEU A 47 9.48 -8.05 -20.64
N ARG A 48 8.43 -7.42 -20.15
CA ARG A 48 7.12 -7.29 -20.80
C ARG A 48 6.92 -5.94 -21.49
N GLY A 49 7.97 -5.13 -21.59
CA GLY A 49 7.93 -3.85 -22.30
C GLY A 49 7.44 -2.67 -21.44
N VAL A 50 7.34 -2.82 -20.10
CA VAL A 50 6.98 -1.73 -19.21
C VAL A 50 8.18 -0.77 -19.08
N ALA A 51 7.94 0.53 -19.30
CA ALA A 51 8.94 1.56 -19.08
C ALA A 51 9.16 1.79 -17.57
N GLU A 52 10.37 2.18 -17.19
CA GLU A 52 10.69 2.40 -15.77
C GLU A 52 9.83 3.50 -15.14
N ASP A 53 9.60 4.58 -15.86
CA ASP A 53 8.81 5.71 -15.41
C ASP A 53 7.29 5.43 -15.28
N ASP A 54 6.82 4.31 -15.84
CA ASP A 54 5.47 3.79 -15.62
C ASP A 54 5.36 2.95 -14.32
N ILE A 55 6.49 2.60 -13.68
CA ILE A 55 6.53 1.83 -12.43
C ILE A 55 6.67 2.80 -11.25
N TRP A 56 5.67 2.84 -10.37
CA TRP A 56 5.56 3.79 -9.27
C TRP A 56 5.62 3.07 -7.93
N LEU A 57 6.79 3.05 -7.30
CA LEU A 57 6.97 2.47 -5.97
C LEU A 57 6.47 3.44 -4.89
N TYR A 58 5.62 2.98 -3.95
CA TYR A 58 5.07 3.90 -2.97
C TYR A 58 4.77 3.31 -1.59
N ASP A 59 4.84 4.20 -0.59
CA ASP A 59 4.17 4.11 0.71
C ASP A 59 3.75 5.53 1.12
N ALA A 60 2.45 5.86 1.06
CA ALA A 60 2.01 7.24 1.20
C ALA A 60 2.10 7.79 2.65
N THR A 61 2.32 6.93 3.64
CA THR A 61 2.35 7.32 5.07
C THR A 61 3.73 7.20 5.71
N LYS A 62 4.69 6.63 5.00
CA LYS A 62 6.05 6.39 5.48
C LYS A 62 7.05 6.91 4.47
N ILE A 63 8.31 6.96 4.86
CA ILE A 63 9.42 7.36 3.99
C ILE A 63 10.10 6.13 3.42
N ILE A 64 10.36 6.12 2.11
CA ILE A 64 11.20 5.11 1.47
C ILE A 64 12.65 5.42 1.86
N PRO A 65 13.34 4.57 2.64
CA PRO A 65 14.66 4.89 3.16
C PRO A 65 15.74 4.85 2.07
N ASP A 66 16.80 5.65 2.25
CA ASP A 66 17.88 5.79 1.27
C ASP A 66 18.60 4.46 0.98
N ARG A 67 18.69 3.55 1.97
CA ARG A 67 19.21 2.19 1.77
C ARG A 67 18.42 1.38 0.75
N PHE A 68 17.10 1.58 0.69
CA PHE A 68 16.24 0.94 -0.30
C PHE A 68 16.44 1.57 -1.68
N VAL A 69 16.48 2.91 -1.74
CA VAL A 69 16.66 3.66 -2.99
C VAL A 69 18.01 3.33 -3.62
N SER A 70 19.10 3.31 -2.82
CA SER A 70 20.44 2.98 -3.30
C SER A 70 20.61 1.53 -3.76
N GLY A 71 19.74 0.63 -3.31
CA GLY A 71 19.71 -0.77 -3.74
C GLY A 71 18.88 -1.03 -5.00
N LEU A 72 18.19 -0.01 -5.57
CA LEU A 72 17.41 -0.19 -6.79
C LEU A 72 18.32 -0.31 -8.03
N ASP A 73 18.14 -1.38 -8.80
CA ASP A 73 18.81 -1.59 -10.09
C ASP A 73 18.24 -0.71 -11.22
N TYR A 74 17.10 -0.08 -11.00
CA TYR A 74 16.30 0.63 -11.99
C TYR A 74 16.02 2.06 -11.54
N PRO A 75 16.94 3.02 -11.76
CA PRO A 75 16.82 4.38 -11.23
C PRO A 75 15.73 5.23 -11.91
N GLY A 76 15.18 4.78 -13.03
CA GLY A 76 14.10 5.49 -13.74
C GLY A 76 12.70 5.23 -13.18
N VAL A 77 12.53 4.34 -12.19
CA VAL A 77 11.24 4.16 -11.52
C VAL A 77 10.87 5.40 -10.70
N ARG A 78 9.58 5.70 -10.61
CA ARG A 78 9.11 6.81 -9.77
C ARG A 78 8.90 6.36 -8.33
N LEU A 79 9.31 7.21 -7.41
CA LEU A 79 9.18 6.98 -5.98
C LEU A 79 8.19 7.98 -5.40
N TYR A 80 7.22 7.47 -4.62
CA TYR A 80 6.24 8.29 -3.92
C TYR A 80 6.18 7.83 -2.46
N ASP A 81 6.40 8.76 -1.55
CA ASP A 81 6.30 8.50 -0.12
C ASP A 81 5.67 9.67 0.61
N ASN A 82 5.69 9.71 1.92
CA ASN A 82 5.08 10.75 2.73
C ASN A 82 5.19 12.12 2.06
N GLY A 83 4.07 12.80 1.86
CA GLY A 83 3.93 14.01 1.05
C GLY A 83 4.92 15.12 1.34
N ALA A 84 5.52 15.14 2.54
CA ALA A 84 6.61 16.08 2.87
C ALA A 84 7.95 15.71 2.23
N HIS A 85 8.11 14.48 1.71
CA HIS A 85 9.35 13.98 1.15
C HIS A 85 9.28 13.72 -0.36
N ARG A 86 8.41 12.81 -0.84
CA ARG A 86 8.27 12.46 -2.27
C ARG A 86 6.83 12.49 -2.79
N ASN A 87 6.05 13.45 -2.29
CA ASN A 87 4.76 13.85 -2.87
C ASN A 87 3.68 12.77 -3.05
N ALA A 88 3.62 11.75 -2.19
CA ALA A 88 2.43 10.93 -2.10
C ALA A 88 1.33 11.74 -1.40
N THR A 89 0.47 12.39 -2.18
CA THR A 89 -0.57 13.30 -1.69
C THR A 89 -1.93 12.64 -1.59
N PHE A 90 -2.86 13.32 -0.89
CA PHE A 90 -4.26 12.91 -0.73
C PHE A 90 -5.21 14.03 -1.17
N ASN A 91 -4.79 14.84 -2.14
CA ASN A 91 -5.49 16.05 -2.57
C ASN A 91 -6.44 15.80 -3.75
N SER A 92 -6.71 14.55 -4.12
CA SER A 92 -7.58 14.25 -5.24
C SER A 92 -8.97 14.84 -5.03
N ALA A 93 -9.42 15.65 -5.98
CA ALA A 93 -10.79 16.10 -6.08
C ALA A 93 -11.73 14.99 -6.62
N ASN A 94 -11.17 13.86 -7.07
CA ASN A 94 -11.96 12.74 -7.59
C ASN A 94 -12.76 12.06 -6.46
N PRO A 95 -14.09 12.04 -6.54
CA PRO A 95 -14.91 11.37 -5.53
C PRO A 95 -14.56 9.89 -5.30
N SER A 96 -14.00 9.22 -6.31
CA SER A 96 -13.56 7.83 -6.19
C SER A 96 -12.39 7.63 -5.20
N ALA A 97 -11.68 8.70 -4.83
CA ALA A 97 -10.65 8.65 -3.79
C ALA A 97 -11.25 8.44 -2.39
N ILE A 98 -12.50 8.84 -2.17
CA ILE A 98 -13.17 8.73 -0.88
C ILE A 98 -13.57 7.27 -0.65
N ILE A 99 -13.26 6.76 0.55
CA ILE A 99 -13.66 5.41 0.95
C ILE A 99 -15.10 5.46 1.46
N THR A 100 -15.94 4.59 0.92
CA THR A 100 -17.31 4.39 1.42
C THR A 100 -17.29 3.29 2.47
N PHE A 101 -17.57 3.64 3.71
CA PHE A 101 -17.70 2.68 4.81
C PHE A 101 -19.16 2.27 5.00
N ASN A 102 -19.39 0.98 5.26
CA ASN A 102 -20.70 0.41 5.46
C ASN A 102 -20.78 -0.39 6.78
N PRO A 103 -20.64 0.27 7.95
CA PRO A 103 -20.84 -0.40 9.24
C PRO A 103 -22.31 -0.79 9.42
N HIS A 104 -22.58 -1.68 10.38
CA HIS A 104 -23.95 -2.04 10.71
C HIS A 104 -24.75 -0.84 11.22
N ALA A 105 -26.07 -0.89 11.00
CA ALA A 105 -26.97 0.15 11.51
C ALA A 105 -26.84 0.28 13.03
N GLY A 106 -26.59 1.50 13.49
CA GLY A 106 -26.37 1.84 14.90
C GLY A 106 -24.90 1.79 15.35
N ASP A 107 -23.98 1.29 14.53
CA ASP A 107 -22.56 1.37 14.84
C ASP A 107 -21.98 2.73 14.42
N PRO A 108 -20.94 3.21 15.10
CA PRO A 108 -20.28 4.46 14.73
C PRO A 108 -19.69 4.38 13.32
N MET A 109 -19.88 5.44 12.54
CA MET A 109 -19.28 5.58 11.22
C MET A 109 -17.77 5.82 11.35
N PRO A 110 -16.91 5.08 10.62
CA PRO A 110 -15.50 5.42 10.50
C PRO A 110 -15.30 6.84 9.97
N PRO A 111 -14.19 7.51 10.34
CA PRO A 111 -13.91 8.86 9.85
C PRO A 111 -13.72 8.87 8.34
N THR A 112 -14.11 9.98 7.69
CA THR A 112 -13.88 10.18 6.25
C THR A 112 -12.41 9.97 5.93
N THR A 113 -12.14 9.09 5.00
CA THR A 113 -10.79 8.66 4.63
C THR A 113 -10.67 8.63 3.10
N ARG A 114 -9.50 8.97 2.59
CA ARG A 114 -9.18 8.98 1.15
C ARG A 114 -8.00 8.09 0.84
N VAL A 115 -7.99 7.52 -0.34
CA VAL A 115 -6.78 6.89 -0.91
C VAL A 115 -5.88 7.96 -1.52
N THR A 116 -4.57 7.69 -1.56
CA THR A 116 -3.58 8.60 -2.16
C THR A 116 -3.79 8.78 -3.66
N ASP A 117 -3.42 9.97 -4.15
CA ASP A 117 -3.46 10.32 -5.57
C ASP A 117 -2.61 9.37 -6.44
N VAL A 118 -1.59 8.71 -5.86
CA VAL A 118 -0.78 7.70 -6.55
C VAL A 118 -1.67 6.58 -7.11
N VAL A 119 -2.55 5.99 -6.29
CA VAL A 119 -3.43 4.90 -6.76
C VAL A 119 -4.62 5.42 -7.57
N VAL A 120 -5.07 6.65 -7.33
CA VAL A 120 -6.11 7.28 -8.15
C VAL A 120 -5.65 7.38 -9.60
N ASN A 121 -4.41 7.83 -9.81
CA ASN A 121 -3.82 8.07 -11.13
C ASN A 121 -3.23 6.82 -11.79
N ALA A 122 -2.93 5.77 -11.01
CA ALA A 122 -2.44 4.51 -11.56
C ALA A 122 -3.54 3.73 -12.28
N THR A 123 -3.16 2.98 -13.30
CA THR A 123 -4.05 2.03 -14.00
C THR A 123 -4.05 0.66 -13.32
N TYR A 124 -2.88 0.21 -12.86
CA TYR A 124 -2.67 -1.09 -12.23
C TYR A 124 -2.09 -0.92 -10.83
N LEU A 125 -2.41 -1.85 -9.95
CA LEU A 125 -1.87 -1.92 -8.60
C LEU A 125 -1.26 -3.29 -8.34
N ILE A 126 -0.01 -3.29 -7.88
CA ILE A 126 0.68 -4.45 -7.33
C ILE A 126 0.86 -4.19 -5.83
N ASN A 127 0.43 -5.12 -5.00
CA ASN A 127 0.52 -5.00 -3.56
C ASN A 127 1.60 -5.93 -3.02
N VAL A 128 2.65 -5.36 -2.40
CA VAL A 128 3.78 -6.12 -1.83
C VAL A 128 3.80 -5.93 -0.32
N PRO A 129 2.92 -6.64 0.42
CA PRO A 129 2.90 -6.61 1.87
C PRO A 129 4.08 -7.39 2.46
N ILE A 130 4.53 -6.99 3.65
CA ILE A 130 5.37 -7.83 4.51
C ILE A 130 4.46 -8.68 5.39
N MET A 131 4.71 -10.00 5.42
CA MET A 131 4.09 -10.88 6.40
C MET A 131 4.77 -10.69 7.76
N LYS A 132 4.07 -10.04 8.67
CA LYS A 132 4.62 -9.74 10.00
C LYS A 132 3.58 -9.89 11.11
N PHE A 133 4.06 -10.14 12.32
CA PHE A 133 3.23 -10.08 13.51
C PHE A 133 2.67 -8.67 13.73
N HIS A 134 1.48 -8.58 14.29
CA HIS A 134 0.84 -7.33 14.65
C HIS A 134 0.26 -7.43 16.07
N ASN A 135 0.74 -6.57 16.96
CA ASN A 135 0.36 -6.58 18.39
C ASN A 135 -1.13 -6.32 18.63
N PHE A 136 -1.82 -5.77 17.65
CA PHE A 136 -3.20 -5.35 17.79
C PHE A 136 -4.11 -6.15 16.85
N GLY A 137 -5.03 -6.89 17.44
CA GLY A 137 -6.22 -7.45 16.83
C GLY A 137 -6.01 -8.72 15.99
N SER A 138 -5.40 -8.63 14.84
CA SER A 138 -5.37 -9.76 13.88
C SER A 138 -4.22 -10.75 14.09
N GLY A 139 -3.24 -10.45 14.93
CA GLY A 139 -2.01 -11.24 15.08
C GLY A 139 -1.09 -11.22 13.87
N VAL A 140 -1.59 -10.92 12.67
CA VAL A 140 -0.84 -10.92 11.40
C VAL A 140 -1.18 -9.70 10.56
N SER A 141 -0.17 -9.09 9.94
CA SER A 141 -0.33 -8.10 8.88
C SER A 141 -0.01 -8.72 7.53
N LEU A 142 -0.94 -8.61 6.58
CA LEU A 142 -0.82 -9.10 5.21
C LEU A 142 -1.51 -8.15 4.22
N GLY A 143 -1.85 -8.65 3.05
CA GLY A 143 -2.36 -7.98 1.87
C GLY A 143 -3.22 -6.74 2.11
N MET A 144 -4.44 -6.89 2.61
CA MET A 144 -5.35 -5.74 2.81
C MET A 144 -4.78 -4.73 3.82
N LYS A 145 -4.11 -5.19 4.89
CA LYS A 145 -3.55 -4.32 5.93
C LYS A 145 -2.41 -3.44 5.41
N ASN A 146 -1.71 -3.84 4.34
CA ASN A 146 -0.69 -3.01 3.70
C ASN A 146 -1.26 -1.68 3.16
N HIS A 147 -2.57 -1.65 2.83
CA HIS A 147 -3.24 -0.43 2.37
C HIS A 147 -3.46 0.63 3.47
N TRP A 148 -3.09 0.37 4.73
CA TRP A 148 -2.93 1.42 5.73
C TRP A 148 -1.90 2.48 5.31
N GLY A 149 -0.88 2.09 4.55
CA GLY A 149 0.07 3.02 3.92
C GLY A 149 -0.41 3.62 2.59
N THR A 150 -1.69 3.47 2.25
CA THR A 150 -2.32 4.01 1.04
C THR A 150 -3.36 5.09 1.35
N ILE A 151 -3.79 5.20 2.63
CA ILE A 151 -4.88 6.08 3.05
C ILE A 151 -4.41 7.21 3.94
N ASP A 152 -5.15 8.33 3.91
CA ASP A 152 -4.96 9.42 4.87
C ASP A 152 -5.48 9.00 6.27
N GLY A 153 -4.76 9.36 7.32
CA GLY A 153 -5.18 9.15 8.70
C GLY A 153 -5.50 7.70 9.09
N PRO A 154 -4.62 6.71 8.88
CA PRO A 154 -4.93 5.30 9.17
C PRO A 154 -5.16 4.99 10.66
N LEU A 155 -4.63 5.80 11.59
CA LEU A 155 -4.73 5.55 13.02
C LEU A 155 -6.17 5.53 13.55
N PRO A 156 -7.05 6.49 13.22
CA PRO A 156 -8.44 6.48 13.67
C PRO A 156 -9.28 5.28 13.18
N LEU A 157 -8.80 4.54 12.16
CA LEU A 157 -9.50 3.35 11.66
C LEU A 157 -9.19 2.08 12.46
N HIS A 158 -8.18 2.06 13.30
CA HIS A 158 -7.81 0.87 14.07
C HIS A 158 -8.95 0.33 14.95
N PRO A 159 -9.76 1.15 15.65
CA PRO A 159 -10.89 0.64 16.43
C PRO A 159 -11.91 -0.16 15.61
N TYR A 160 -11.95 0.05 14.29
CA TYR A 160 -12.89 -0.61 13.37
C TYR A 160 -12.36 -1.92 12.75
N ILE A 161 -11.17 -2.37 13.17
CA ILE A 161 -10.56 -3.61 12.69
C ILE A 161 -10.04 -4.52 13.81
N TRP A 162 -10.15 -4.12 15.07
CA TRP A 162 -9.60 -4.88 16.20
C TRP A 162 -10.65 -5.69 16.95
N VAL A 163 -10.31 -6.93 17.27
CA VAL A 163 -11.19 -7.86 18.00
C VAL A 163 -11.52 -7.37 19.42
N SER A 164 -10.67 -6.52 20.02
CA SER A 164 -10.89 -5.92 21.33
C SER A 164 -11.45 -4.49 21.29
N GLY A 165 -11.63 -3.92 20.11
CA GLY A 165 -12.18 -2.57 19.95
C GLY A 165 -13.69 -2.55 20.13
N ALA A 166 -14.23 -1.42 20.64
CA ALA A 166 -15.65 -1.25 20.90
C ALA A 166 -16.55 -1.36 19.66
N TYR A 167 -15.96 -1.40 18.45
CA TYR A 167 -16.66 -1.33 17.17
C TYR A 167 -16.48 -2.58 16.30
N LEU A 168 -15.97 -3.67 16.87
CA LEU A 168 -15.76 -4.89 16.12
C LEU A 168 -16.93 -5.84 16.21
N ARG A 169 -17.44 -6.15 15.05
CA ARG A 169 -18.33 -7.28 14.86
C ARG A 169 -17.66 -8.32 13.99
N PRO A 170 -17.96 -9.62 14.17
CA PRO A 170 -17.30 -10.68 13.40
C PRO A 170 -17.50 -10.57 11.88
N ASP A 171 -18.52 -9.86 11.44
CA ASP A 171 -18.98 -9.74 10.06
C ASP A 171 -18.71 -8.35 9.44
N TYR A 172 -18.06 -7.43 10.16
CA TYR A 172 -17.64 -6.11 9.64
C TYR A 172 -16.19 -5.81 9.92
N SER A 173 -15.51 -5.26 8.92
CA SER A 173 -14.17 -4.69 9.08
C SER A 173 -13.95 -3.55 8.09
N ALA A 174 -13.59 -2.37 8.59
CA ALA A 174 -13.28 -1.21 7.75
C ALA A 174 -12.17 -1.48 6.71
N ILE A 175 -11.25 -2.41 6.96
CA ILE A 175 -10.20 -2.78 6.01
C ILE A 175 -10.76 -3.39 4.72
N VAL A 176 -11.90 -4.09 4.82
CA VAL A 176 -12.59 -4.65 3.65
C VAL A 176 -13.18 -3.52 2.81
N ASP A 177 -13.78 -2.52 3.44
CA ASP A 177 -14.33 -1.37 2.73
C ASP A 177 -13.23 -0.50 2.09
N VAL A 178 -12.07 -0.34 2.77
CA VAL A 178 -10.87 0.25 2.16
C VAL A 178 -10.52 -0.50 0.87
N TYR A 179 -10.42 -1.83 0.92
CA TYR A 179 -10.02 -2.62 -0.25
C TYR A 179 -11.06 -2.64 -1.37
N LYS A 180 -12.35 -2.45 -1.05
CA LYS A 180 -13.43 -2.31 -2.05
C LYS A 180 -13.38 -1.01 -2.84
N ASN A 181 -12.60 0.00 -2.41
CA ASN A 181 -12.46 1.24 -3.17
C ASN A 181 -12.03 0.95 -4.61
N ALA A 182 -12.65 1.66 -5.57
CA ALA A 182 -12.44 1.46 -7.00
C ALA A 182 -10.97 1.61 -7.46
N ASN A 183 -10.15 2.33 -6.68
CA ASN A 183 -8.74 2.54 -6.96
C ASN A 183 -7.82 1.49 -6.32
N LEU A 184 -8.34 0.54 -5.53
CA LEU A 184 -7.56 -0.50 -4.85
C LEU A 184 -7.89 -1.89 -5.37
N GLY A 185 -8.91 -2.55 -4.84
CA GLY A 185 -9.24 -3.94 -5.21
C GLY A 185 -9.38 -4.16 -6.72
N PRO A 186 -10.21 -3.38 -7.43
CA PRO A 186 -10.39 -3.53 -8.88
C PRO A 186 -9.13 -3.29 -9.72
N LYS A 187 -8.18 -2.47 -9.24
CA LYS A 187 -6.89 -2.24 -9.91
C LYS A 187 -5.80 -3.23 -9.51
N THR A 188 -6.01 -4.02 -8.44
CA THR A 188 -5.00 -4.97 -7.93
C THR A 188 -4.89 -6.16 -8.86
N VAL A 189 -3.73 -6.28 -9.51
CA VAL A 189 -3.41 -7.37 -10.44
C VAL A 189 -2.50 -8.44 -9.84
N LEU A 190 -1.80 -8.12 -8.75
CA LEU A 190 -0.91 -9.04 -8.04
C LEU A 190 -0.82 -8.67 -6.56
N VAL A 191 -0.82 -9.68 -5.69
CA VAL A 191 -0.39 -9.57 -4.30
C VAL A 191 0.80 -10.51 -4.12
N MET A 192 1.98 -9.95 -3.81
CA MET A 192 3.22 -10.69 -3.60
C MET A 192 3.70 -10.45 -2.17
N ALA A 193 3.43 -11.37 -1.26
CA ALA A 193 3.83 -11.22 0.14
C ALA A 193 5.34 -11.46 0.31
N ASP A 194 6.02 -10.49 0.92
CA ASP A 194 7.38 -10.63 1.41
C ASP A 194 7.33 -11.35 2.78
N ALA A 195 7.89 -12.55 2.82
CA ALA A 195 7.99 -13.40 4.00
C ALA A 195 9.42 -13.95 4.19
N LEU A 196 10.42 -13.24 3.65
CA LEU A 196 11.80 -13.70 3.59
C LEU A 196 12.50 -13.65 4.96
N PHE A 197 12.10 -12.72 5.81
CA PHE A 197 12.69 -12.53 7.14
C PHE A 197 11.62 -12.56 8.22
N CYS A 198 11.93 -13.20 9.32
CA CYS A 198 11.15 -13.11 10.55
C CYS A 198 12.08 -12.77 11.73
N SER A 199 11.62 -11.90 12.64
CA SER A 199 12.28 -11.75 13.93
C SER A 199 11.71 -12.80 14.89
N ARG A 200 12.58 -13.47 15.65
CA ARG A 200 12.18 -14.12 16.90
C ARG A 200 12.08 -13.03 17.97
N ASN A 201 10.92 -12.90 18.58
CA ASN A 201 10.79 -12.23 19.89
C ASN A 201 11.36 -13.13 20.96
#